data_5e8727fa741581aa8690675e5ea9a111
#
_entry.id   5e8727fa741581aa8690675e5ea9a111
#
_cell.length_a   1.000
_cell.length_b   1.000
_cell.length_c   1.000
_cell.angle_alpha   90.00
_cell.angle_beta   90.00
_cell.angle_gamma   90.00
#
_symmetry.space_group_name_H-M   'P 1'
#
loop_
_entity.id
_entity.type
_entity.pdbx_description
1 polymer ?
#
loop_
_entity_poly.entity_id
_entity_poly.type
_entity_poly.pdbx_seq_one_letter_code
_entity_poly.pdbx_strand_id
1 'polypeptide(L)'
;MTSDLSKTGILLLSHGSRLDQGKKVIEAYTQMYKEEFPEAIVEYGFMEMREPNIPQSINKLTNGNDLEKIIVVPVFVAHGLHTKRDIPKLLGIENDFDESEISGGHHEHHHDHGHHHHHHDHDDEETFDFDGEIVLADPLGIDTRLYEIIKDRVSQNL
;
A
#
# COMPACT_ATOMS: atom_id res chain seq x y z
N MET A 1 -16.96 -19.76 -7.69
CA MET A 1 -17.58 -18.50 -7.86
C MET A 1 -16.66 -17.54 -8.55
N THR A 2 -17.08 -16.97 -9.61
CA THR A 2 -16.24 -16.04 -10.34
C THR A 2 -16.47 -14.65 -9.83
N SER A 3 -15.41 -13.96 -9.62
CA SER A 3 -15.47 -12.56 -9.25
C SER A 3 -15.49 -11.73 -10.48
N ASP A 4 -16.29 -10.69 -10.45
CA ASP A 4 -16.33 -9.76 -11.56
C ASP A 4 -15.25 -8.72 -11.35
N LEU A 5 -14.16 -8.84 -12.07
CA LEU A 5 -13.05 -7.91 -11.95
C LEU A 5 -13.19 -6.71 -12.86
N SER A 6 -14.24 -6.67 -13.67
CA SER A 6 -14.34 -5.59 -14.68
C SER A 6 -14.55 -4.23 -14.04
N LYS A 7 -15.10 -4.19 -12.83
CA LYS A 7 -15.33 -2.92 -12.13
C LYS A 7 -14.56 -2.81 -10.85
N THR A 8 -13.53 -3.63 -10.70
CA THR A 8 -12.69 -3.64 -9.51
C THR A 8 -11.26 -3.33 -9.92
N GLY A 9 -10.70 -2.29 -9.33
CA GLY A 9 -9.30 -1.98 -9.51
C GLY A 9 -8.49 -2.63 -8.41
N ILE A 10 -7.27 -3.01 -8.73
CA ILE A 10 -6.37 -3.64 -7.77
C ILE A 10 -5.10 -2.81 -7.72
N LEU A 11 -4.75 -2.36 -6.53
CA LEU A 11 -3.52 -1.62 -6.31
C LEU A 11 -2.59 -2.46 -5.47
N LEU A 12 -1.47 -2.86 -6.06
CA LEU A 12 -0.43 -3.56 -5.32
C LEU A 12 0.52 -2.51 -4.77
N LEU A 13 0.55 -2.40 -3.46
CA LEU A 13 1.22 -1.31 -2.79
C LEU A 13 2.54 -1.77 -2.21
N SER A 14 3.60 -1.14 -2.64
CA SER A 14 4.94 -1.39 -2.12
C SER A 14 5.29 -0.29 -1.12
N HIS A 15 6.16 -0.61 -0.19
CA HIS A 15 6.58 0.37 0.81
C HIS A 15 7.29 1.55 0.16
N GLY A 16 8.16 1.27 -0.77
CA GLY A 16 8.97 2.30 -1.41
C GLY A 16 10.40 2.29 -0.88
N SER A 17 11.33 2.56 -1.76
CA SER A 17 12.74 2.58 -1.40
C SER A 17 13.48 3.32 -2.50
N ARG A 18 14.61 3.89 -2.15
CA ARG A 18 15.47 4.51 -3.16
C ARG A 18 16.14 3.49 -4.06
N LEU A 19 16.22 2.23 -3.60
CA LEU A 19 16.80 1.19 -4.44
C LEU A 19 15.78 0.69 -5.44
N ASP A 20 16.25 0.35 -6.63
CA ASP A 20 15.37 -0.11 -7.69
C ASP A 20 14.84 -1.51 -7.47
N GLN A 21 15.44 -2.26 -6.56
CA GLN A 21 15.06 -3.64 -6.36
C GLN A 21 13.59 -3.78 -5.97
N GLY A 22 13.12 -2.92 -5.07
CA GLY A 22 11.72 -2.98 -4.67
C GLY A 22 10.77 -2.68 -5.81
N LYS A 23 11.15 -1.75 -6.67
CA LYS A 23 10.32 -1.44 -7.83
C LYS A 23 10.25 -2.65 -8.77
N LYS A 24 11.37 -3.31 -9.00
CA LYS A 24 11.37 -4.47 -9.87
C LYS A 24 10.50 -5.59 -9.32
N VAL A 25 10.49 -5.76 -8.01
CA VAL A 25 9.68 -6.79 -7.39
C VAL A 25 8.20 -6.50 -7.59
N ILE A 26 7.78 -5.27 -7.30
CA ILE A 26 6.35 -4.98 -7.41
C ILE A 26 5.89 -4.96 -8.87
N GLU A 27 6.77 -4.55 -9.78
CA GLU A 27 6.45 -4.63 -11.20
C GLU A 27 6.25 -6.07 -11.64
N ALA A 28 7.08 -6.96 -11.15
CA ALA A 28 6.98 -8.37 -11.52
C ALA A 28 5.65 -8.97 -11.05
N TYR A 29 5.26 -8.69 -9.81
CA TYR A 29 3.99 -9.21 -9.32
C TYR A 29 2.81 -8.60 -10.05
N THR A 30 2.88 -7.33 -10.39
CA THR A 30 1.83 -6.68 -11.16
C THR A 30 1.68 -7.36 -12.52
N GLN A 31 2.81 -7.64 -13.16
CA GLN A 31 2.79 -8.28 -14.47
C GLN A 31 2.25 -9.71 -14.38
N MET A 32 2.64 -10.45 -13.36
CA MET A 32 2.11 -11.80 -13.15
C MET A 32 0.61 -11.79 -13.01
N TYR A 33 0.09 -10.82 -12.25
CA TYR A 33 -1.34 -10.74 -12.04
C TYR A 33 -2.06 -10.44 -13.35
N LYS A 34 -1.51 -9.52 -14.14
CA LYS A 34 -2.12 -9.17 -15.42
C LYS A 34 -2.10 -10.34 -16.39
N GLU A 35 -1.06 -11.13 -16.35
CA GLU A 35 -0.96 -12.28 -17.25
C GLU A 35 -1.95 -13.37 -16.89
N GLU A 36 -2.14 -13.58 -15.60
CA GLU A 36 -3.08 -14.61 -15.16
C GLU A 36 -4.52 -14.15 -15.32
N PHE A 37 -4.79 -12.87 -15.12
CA PHE A 37 -6.14 -12.32 -15.19
C PHE A 37 -6.14 -11.13 -16.14
N PRO A 38 -6.18 -11.41 -17.46
CA PRO A 38 -6.03 -10.32 -18.43
C PRO A 38 -7.11 -9.25 -18.35
N GLU A 39 -8.27 -9.59 -17.78
CA GLU A 39 -9.35 -8.62 -17.66
C GLU A 39 -9.19 -7.75 -16.42
N ALA A 40 -8.25 -8.05 -15.53
CA ALA A 40 -8.10 -7.30 -14.29
C ALA A 40 -7.46 -5.94 -14.54
N ILE A 41 -7.88 -4.96 -13.76
CA ILE A 41 -7.34 -3.61 -13.82
C ILE A 41 -6.40 -3.49 -12.61
N VAL A 42 -5.11 -3.58 -12.86
CA VAL A 42 -4.09 -3.69 -11.80
C VAL A 42 -3.02 -2.65 -12.03
N GLU A 43 -2.66 -1.96 -10.98
CA GLU A 43 -1.53 -1.04 -10.99
C GLU A 43 -0.73 -1.26 -9.72
N TYR A 44 0.48 -0.74 -9.70
CA TYR A 44 1.25 -0.72 -8.48
C TYR A 44 1.50 0.71 -8.05
N GLY A 45 1.83 0.88 -6.80
CA GLY A 45 2.18 2.18 -6.26
C GLY A 45 3.08 2.03 -5.08
N PHE A 46 3.59 3.16 -4.62
CA PHE A 46 4.52 3.19 -3.50
C PHE A 46 3.96 4.07 -2.42
N MET A 47 4.17 3.64 -1.18
CA MET A 47 3.75 4.42 -0.06
C MET A 47 4.55 5.71 0.05
N GLU A 48 5.84 5.61 -0.24
CA GLU A 48 6.74 6.76 -0.13
C GLU A 48 7.95 6.55 -1.03
N MET A 49 8.71 7.59 -1.22
CA MET A 49 10.05 7.57 -1.84
C MET A 49 10.04 7.41 -3.36
N ARG A 50 8.97 6.92 -3.95
CA ARG A 50 8.93 6.70 -5.40
C ARG A 50 7.55 7.01 -5.93
N GLU A 51 7.48 7.22 -7.22
CA GLU A 51 6.23 7.38 -7.93
C GLU A 51 5.94 6.14 -8.76
N PRO A 52 4.68 5.78 -8.94
CA PRO A 52 3.51 6.56 -8.51
C PRO A 52 3.24 6.38 -7.03
N ASN A 53 2.87 7.46 -6.38
CA ASN A 53 2.46 7.39 -4.99
C ASN A 53 1.01 6.88 -4.91
N ILE A 54 0.43 6.84 -3.73
CA ILE A 54 -0.91 6.28 -3.57
C ILE A 54 -1.95 7.06 -4.38
N PRO A 55 -2.07 8.39 -4.24
CA PRO A 55 -3.07 9.09 -5.06
C PRO A 55 -2.81 8.95 -6.56
N GLN A 56 -1.57 9.00 -6.99
CA GLN A 56 -1.25 8.84 -8.41
C GLN A 56 -1.67 7.47 -8.91
N SER A 57 -1.47 6.43 -8.10
CA SER A 57 -1.82 5.08 -8.48
C SER A 57 -3.32 4.91 -8.61
N ILE A 58 -4.07 5.51 -7.69
CA ILE A 58 -5.51 5.44 -7.76
C ILE A 58 -6.02 6.17 -8.99
N ASN A 59 -5.42 7.31 -9.30
CA ASN A 59 -5.81 8.03 -10.51
C ASN A 59 -5.51 7.22 -11.77
N LYS A 60 -4.42 6.47 -11.78
CA LYS A 60 -4.12 5.60 -12.91
C LYS A 60 -5.17 4.50 -13.04
N LEU A 61 -5.59 3.93 -11.92
CA LEU A 61 -6.60 2.89 -11.96
C LEU A 61 -7.93 3.40 -12.50
N THR A 62 -8.31 4.60 -12.11
CA THR A 62 -9.62 5.13 -12.45
C THR A 62 -9.66 5.79 -13.82
N ASN A 63 -8.50 6.09 -14.39
CA ASN A 63 -8.44 6.81 -15.66
C ASN A 63 -8.99 5.94 -16.79
N GLY A 64 -10.12 6.33 -17.34
CA GLY A 64 -10.75 5.56 -18.42
C GLY A 64 -11.48 4.31 -17.97
N ASN A 65 -11.58 4.08 -16.67
CA ASN A 65 -12.25 2.89 -16.14
C ASN A 65 -13.37 3.31 -15.22
N ASP A 66 -14.48 2.57 -15.31
CA ASP A 66 -15.64 2.83 -14.48
C ASP A 66 -15.61 1.84 -13.32
N LEU A 67 -14.88 2.19 -12.29
CA LEU A 67 -14.66 1.29 -11.16
C LEU A 67 -15.65 1.55 -10.05
N GLU A 68 -16.11 0.50 -9.43
CA GLU A 68 -16.96 0.56 -8.25
C GLU A 68 -16.18 0.28 -6.97
N LYS A 69 -15.03 -0.34 -7.09
CA LYS A 69 -14.26 -0.77 -5.93
C LYS A 69 -12.79 -0.79 -6.27
N ILE A 70 -11.97 -0.43 -5.32
CA ILE A 70 -10.52 -0.59 -5.43
C ILE A 70 -10.06 -1.38 -4.22
N ILE A 71 -9.32 -2.46 -4.46
CA ILE A 71 -8.73 -3.27 -3.42
C ILE A 71 -7.25 -2.93 -3.38
N VAL A 72 -6.77 -2.49 -2.23
CA VAL A 72 -5.37 -2.14 -2.02
C VAL A 72 -4.73 -3.27 -1.23
N VAL A 73 -3.69 -3.85 -1.78
CA VAL A 73 -2.99 -4.97 -1.17
C VAL A 73 -1.58 -4.52 -0.79
N PRO A 74 -1.28 -4.42 0.51
CA PRO A 74 0.09 -4.11 0.92
C PRO A 74 0.97 -5.32 0.67
N VAL A 75 1.92 -5.16 -0.25
CA VAL A 75 2.79 -6.28 -0.61
C VAL A 75 4.04 -6.18 0.25
N PHE A 76 3.85 -6.39 1.54
CA PHE A 76 4.93 -6.51 2.50
C PHE A 76 4.41 -7.39 3.65
N VAL A 77 5.31 -7.84 4.49
CA VAL A 77 4.98 -8.90 5.44
C VAL A 77 4.06 -8.38 6.55
N ALA A 78 4.35 -7.23 7.07
CA ALA A 78 3.58 -6.69 8.19
C ALA A 78 3.63 -5.19 8.16
N HIS A 79 2.62 -4.57 8.75
CA HIS A 79 2.65 -3.12 8.94
C HIS A 79 3.69 -2.75 9.97
N GLY A 80 4.41 -1.66 9.72
CA GLY A 80 5.09 -0.96 10.78
C GLY A 80 4.16 0.09 11.34
N LEU A 81 4.60 0.81 12.33
CA LEU A 81 3.82 1.88 12.91
C LEU A 81 3.39 2.89 11.85
N HIS A 82 4.34 3.26 11.03
CA HIS A 82 4.14 4.28 10.01
C HIS A 82 3.10 3.83 8.98
N THR A 83 3.22 2.61 8.46
CA THR A 83 2.32 2.16 7.41
C THR A 83 0.92 1.96 7.93
N LYS A 84 0.77 1.46 9.16
CA LYS A 84 -0.55 1.21 9.70
C LYS A 84 -1.32 2.51 9.91
N ARG A 85 -0.62 3.57 10.23
CA ARG A 85 -1.24 4.87 10.46
C ARG A 85 -1.48 5.62 9.15
N ASP A 86 -0.49 5.61 8.27
CA ASP A 86 -0.50 6.53 7.14
C ASP A 86 -1.23 6.01 5.92
N ILE A 87 -1.25 4.70 5.70
CA ILE A 87 -1.90 4.17 4.50
C ILE A 87 -3.40 4.45 4.50
N PRO A 88 -4.14 4.19 5.60
CA PRO A 88 -5.56 4.54 5.59
C PRO A 88 -5.78 6.03 5.38
N LYS A 89 -4.92 6.85 5.95
CA LYS A 89 -5.04 8.30 5.81
C LYS A 89 -4.87 8.71 4.36
N LEU A 90 -3.87 8.15 3.68
CA LEU A 90 -3.62 8.49 2.28
C LEU A 90 -4.73 7.97 1.38
N LEU A 91 -5.41 6.90 1.77
CA LEU A 91 -6.53 6.38 1.02
C LEU A 91 -7.84 7.07 1.35
N GLY A 92 -7.85 7.89 2.38
CA GLY A 92 -9.06 8.59 2.78
C GLY A 92 -10.08 7.69 3.45
N ILE A 93 -9.65 6.61 4.08
CA ILE A 93 -10.55 5.69 4.76
C ILE A 93 -10.31 5.77 6.25
N GLU A 94 -11.26 5.21 6.99
CA GLU A 94 -11.21 5.27 8.43
C GLU A 94 -10.00 4.54 8.96
N ASN A 95 -9.34 5.16 9.93
CA ASN A 95 -8.14 4.60 10.51
C ASN A 95 -8.45 4.11 11.92
N ASP A 96 -8.37 2.80 12.12
CA ASP A 96 -8.60 2.24 13.43
C ASP A 96 -7.29 1.91 14.14
N PHE A 97 -6.24 2.63 13.82
CA PHE A 97 -4.96 2.47 14.48
C PHE A 97 -5.12 2.72 15.99
N ASP A 98 -4.61 1.81 16.78
CA ASP A 98 -4.72 1.89 18.23
C ASP A 98 -3.32 2.07 18.79
N GLU A 99 -3.09 3.18 19.46
CA GLU A 99 -1.78 3.45 20.03
C GLU A 99 -1.38 2.46 21.09
N SER A 100 -2.33 1.75 21.66
CA SER A 100 -2.00 0.74 22.65
C SER A 100 -1.23 -0.42 22.05
N GLU A 101 -1.23 -0.54 20.72
CA GLU A 101 -0.43 -1.57 20.06
C GLU A 101 1.04 -1.22 20.05
N ILE A 102 1.41 0.00 20.41
CA ILE A 102 2.81 0.38 20.45
C ILE A 102 3.41 -0.14 21.74
N SER A 103 4.35 -1.05 21.60
CA SER A 103 4.96 -1.66 22.76
C SER A 103 6.08 -0.78 23.27
N GLY A 104 6.11 -0.55 24.57
CA GLY A 104 7.17 0.17 25.21
C GLY A 104 7.16 1.65 25.03
N GLY A 105 6.18 2.10 24.54
CA GLY A 105 6.17 3.46 24.24
C GLY A 105 5.83 4.35 25.34
N HIS A 106 6.18 5.33 25.58
CA HIS A 106 5.78 6.07 26.35
C HIS A 106 6.35 7.24 26.36
N HIS A 107 6.42 7.91 26.23
CA HIS A 107 6.81 8.80 26.29
C HIS A 107 6.60 9.82 26.04
N GLU A 108 6.62 10.34 25.88
CA GLU A 108 6.45 11.09 25.71
C GLU A 108 6.56 12.13 25.82
N HIS A 109 6.69 12.91 25.68
CA HIS A 109 6.77 13.96 25.82
C HIS A 109 6.92 14.73 25.02
N HIS A 110 6.82 15.29 24.55
CA HIS A 110 6.87 15.96 23.78
C HIS A 110 6.79 17.11 23.86
N HIS A 111 7.00 17.71 23.64
CA HIS A 111 7.02 18.79 23.71
C HIS A 111 6.91 19.36 22.70
N ASP A 112 6.61 19.60 22.17
CA ASP A 112 6.41 20.02 21.16
C ASP A 112 6.46 21.19 20.97
N HIS A 113 6.71 21.78 20.54
CA HIS A 113 6.77 22.87 20.34
C HIS A 113 6.52 23.23 19.25
N GLY A 114 6.19 23.04 18.85
CA GLY A 114 5.89 23.29 17.83
C GLY A 114 5.67 24.22 17.14
N HIS A 115 5.77 24.57 16.56
CA HIS A 115 5.51 25.28 15.89
C HIS A 115 5.38 25.20 14.81
N HIS A 116 5.49 25.26 14.33
CA HIS A 116 5.35 25.23 13.44
C HIS A 116 4.93 25.49 12.55
N HIS A 117 5.05 25.54 11.94
CA HIS A 117 4.77 25.72 11.10
C HIS A 117 4.37 25.67 10.19
N HIS A 118 4.46 25.61 9.59
CA HIS A 118 4.15 25.55 8.74
C HIS A 118 3.73 25.41 7.81
N HIS A 119 3.70 25.25 7.23
CA HIS A 119 3.36 25.06 6.42
C HIS A 119 2.85 24.96 5.54
N HIS A 120 2.70 24.74 4.79
CA HIS A 120 2.18 24.77 4.00
C HIS A 120 2.07 24.19 3.04
N ASP A 121 2.30 24.02 2.34
CA ASP A 121 2.35 23.46 1.47
C ASP A 121 1.67 22.58 1.14
N HIS A 122 1.06 22.28 1.38
CA HIS A 122 0.19 21.48 1.20
C HIS A 122 -0.52 21.57 0.04
N ASP A 123 -0.55 22.45 -0.50
CA ASP A 123 -1.21 22.52 -1.69
C ASP A 123 -0.64 21.64 -2.64
N ASP A 124 0.52 21.15 -2.50
CA ASP A 124 1.06 20.22 -3.39
C ASP A 124 0.68 18.85 -3.09
N GLU A 125 -0.15 18.60 -2.10
CA GLU A 125 -0.60 17.30 -1.83
C GLU A 125 -1.39 16.81 -2.96
N GLU A 126 -1.02 15.69 -3.52
CA GLU A 126 -1.77 15.09 -4.57
C GLU A 126 -2.98 14.41 -3.98
N THR A 127 -4.07 14.47 -4.71
CA THR A 127 -5.30 13.84 -4.26
C THR A 127 -5.84 13.00 -5.38
N PHE A 128 -6.79 12.16 -5.06
CA PHE A 128 -7.50 11.40 -6.06
C PHE A 128 -8.99 11.64 -5.89
N ASP A 129 -9.72 11.34 -6.95
CA ASP A 129 -11.17 11.57 -6.99
C ASP A 129 -11.81 10.23 -7.31
N PHE A 130 -12.31 9.54 -6.32
CA PHE A 130 -12.93 8.25 -6.50
C PHE A 130 -14.05 8.10 -5.49
N ASP A 131 -15.26 7.86 -5.99
CA ASP A 131 -16.44 7.78 -5.15
C ASP A 131 -16.78 6.37 -4.73
N GLY A 132 -16.11 5.37 -5.26
CA GLY A 132 -16.42 3.99 -4.94
C GLY A 132 -15.83 3.54 -3.63
N GLU A 133 -15.93 2.25 -3.41
CA GLU A 133 -15.45 1.63 -2.19
C GLU A 133 -13.95 1.35 -2.29
N ILE A 134 -13.19 1.67 -1.25
CA ILE A 134 -11.78 1.32 -1.16
C ILE A 134 -11.62 0.35 -0.01
N VAL A 135 -11.06 -0.82 -0.31
CA VAL A 135 -10.83 -1.86 0.69
C VAL A 135 -9.32 -2.02 0.85
N LEU A 136 -8.84 -1.84 2.06
CA LEU A 136 -7.44 -2.08 2.37
C LEU A 136 -7.31 -3.49 2.91
N ALA A 137 -6.68 -4.35 2.15
CA ALA A 137 -6.46 -5.71 2.59
C ALA A 137 -5.33 -5.76 3.62
N ASP A 138 -5.23 -6.86 4.32
CA ASP A 138 -4.13 -7.05 5.26
C ASP A 138 -2.82 -7.25 4.49
N PRO A 139 -1.69 -6.95 5.12
CA PRO A 139 -0.40 -7.32 4.53
C PRO A 139 -0.29 -8.84 4.42
N LEU A 140 0.82 -9.32 3.87
CA LEU A 140 0.97 -10.75 3.60
C LEU A 140 0.92 -11.61 4.86
N GLY A 141 1.49 -11.11 5.94
CA GLY A 141 1.30 -11.71 7.27
C GLY A 141 1.88 -13.12 7.40
N ILE A 142 1.15 -13.94 8.14
CA ILE A 142 1.57 -15.30 8.42
C ILE A 142 0.94 -16.21 7.37
N ASP A 143 1.77 -16.83 6.54
CA ASP A 143 1.29 -17.65 5.45
C ASP A 143 2.32 -18.74 5.19
N THR A 144 1.84 -19.97 5.06
CA THR A 144 2.76 -21.09 4.86
C THR A 144 3.53 -20.97 3.56
N ARG A 145 3.00 -20.28 2.57
CA ARG A 145 3.73 -20.07 1.32
C ARG A 145 4.94 -19.17 1.52
N LEU A 146 4.81 -18.16 2.38
CA LEU A 146 5.97 -17.34 2.73
C LEU A 146 6.96 -18.13 3.57
N TYR A 147 6.46 -18.98 4.45
CA TYR A 147 7.35 -19.84 5.22
C TYR A 147 8.17 -20.74 4.31
N GLU A 148 7.56 -21.26 3.24
CA GLU A 148 8.31 -22.06 2.27
C GLU A 148 9.42 -21.26 1.63
N ILE A 149 9.16 -19.99 1.33
CA ILE A 149 10.19 -19.14 0.77
C ILE A 149 11.32 -18.93 1.77
N ILE A 150 10.98 -18.73 3.03
CA ILE A 150 11.99 -18.56 4.09
C ILE A 150 12.86 -19.81 4.18
N LYS A 151 12.24 -20.98 4.15
CA LYS A 151 13.00 -22.25 4.20
C LYS A 151 13.94 -22.35 3.01
N ASP A 152 13.48 -21.96 1.84
CA ASP A 152 14.30 -22.02 0.66
C ASP A 152 15.53 -21.14 0.77
N ARG A 153 15.39 -19.95 1.37
CA ARG A 153 16.53 -19.07 1.53
C ARG A 153 17.57 -19.69 2.46
N VAL A 154 17.11 -20.37 3.50
CA VAL A 154 18.02 -21.09 4.38
C VAL A 154 18.73 -22.20 3.62
N SER A 155 17.96 -23.02 2.89
CA SER A 155 18.53 -24.16 2.17
C SER A 155 19.56 -23.73 1.13
N GLN A 156 19.33 -22.60 0.48
CA GLN A 156 20.24 -22.10 -0.54
C GLN A 156 21.59 -21.70 0.03
N ASN A 157 21.69 -21.54 1.33
CA ASN A 157 22.89 -21.08 1.98
C ASN A 157 23.51 -22.10 2.94
N LEU A 158 23.11 -23.35 2.89
CA LEU A 158 23.71 -24.40 3.71
C LEU A 158 24.97 -25.02 3.09
#